data_11fce9c2fc8b9e0239ccd3f80e94a424
#
_entry.id   11fce9c2fc8b9e0239ccd3f80e94a424
#
_cell.length_a   1.000
_cell.length_b   1.000
_cell.length_c   1.000
_cell.angle_alpha   90.00
_cell.angle_beta   90.00
_cell.angle_gamma   90.00
#
_symmetry.space_group_name_H-M   'P 1'
#
loop_
_entity.id
_entity.type
_entity.pdbx_description
1 polymer ?
#
loop_
_entity_poly.entity_id
_entity_poly.type
_entity_poly.pdbx_seq_one_letter_code
_entity_poly.pdbx_strand_id
1 'polypeptide(L)'
;MAKIEPKIFDELKTALVSFGDKYFVGEELNRSKLTDDLRNYDEALLSKLFEVDFIKQHFIKEVAGQKLFQIEQLEEAVLYNDYWDTSYTKYENRVGLASKGKFLEDSQDVVLDFPFKDGILTASMTKEDNEDGYDDAFLNEVIEKDEIDRLFDKKIFVNSKRFDENGESTVTEFNEDTDNLIIKGNNLLALHAIKDKYAGKVKLIYIDPPYNTKNDSFVYNDKFSHSSWLAFMKNRLEISHDLLSDDGIIFIQSDDNEQAYLKILASDIFGSSNFVSTVPVISNLKGNQDQYGFAGTHEYLTVFVKNTSFAKFNNLLITDESVDEWEEDEVGYFKKGANLKATGVNAPRTKRPNLYYPIYISSAGKIQFERQSESDFELLPITDGQEVSWRWKRETMKRLIDDVILVKGTDGYSIYKKQRPELGDLPSKKAKSVFYRPEYSSGNGTNQLKTLFGEKKFSFPKPEHLISDIIQIGSNENDIVLDFFMGSATTQAVAMKMNRRFIGIEQMDYINEVSVPRLQKVIAGEQGGISKDVNWQGGGSFVYTEL
;
A
#
# COMPACT_ATOMS: atom_id res chain seq x y z
N MET A 1 9.43 12.22 35.40
CA MET A 1 8.09 12.77 35.13
C MET A 1 7.12 12.21 36.16
N ALA A 2 6.18 13.02 36.66
CA ALA A 2 5.18 12.51 37.60
C ALA A 2 4.28 11.52 36.85
N LYS A 3 4.17 10.28 37.34
CA LYS A 3 3.19 9.30 36.86
C LYS A 3 1.81 9.96 36.92
N ILE A 4 1.13 10.07 35.79
CA ILE A 4 -0.27 10.52 35.75
C ILE A 4 -1.11 9.31 36.14
N GLU A 5 -1.51 9.25 37.40
CA GLU A 5 -2.48 8.22 37.83
C GLU A 5 -3.88 8.69 37.42
N PRO A 6 -4.71 7.81 36.82
CA PRO A 6 -6.11 8.13 36.55
C PRO A 6 -6.84 8.59 37.81
N LYS A 7 -7.71 9.55 37.67
CA LYS A 7 -8.49 10.15 38.78
C LYS A 7 -9.18 9.09 39.67
N ILE A 8 -9.58 7.95 39.11
CA ILE A 8 -10.15 6.83 39.86
C ILE A 8 -9.23 6.30 40.96
N PHE A 9 -7.90 6.27 40.71
CA PHE A 9 -6.94 5.76 41.71
C PHE A 9 -6.71 6.76 42.84
N ASP A 10 -6.68 8.05 42.53
CA ASP A 10 -6.60 9.10 43.56
C ASP A 10 -7.84 9.10 44.44
N GLU A 11 -9.03 8.94 43.85
CA GLU A 11 -10.29 8.84 44.57
C GLU A 11 -10.36 7.55 45.41
N LEU A 12 -9.94 6.41 44.83
CA LEU A 12 -9.86 5.14 45.56
C LEU A 12 -8.82 5.19 46.68
N LYS A 13 -7.61 5.67 46.43
CA LYS A 13 -6.58 5.86 47.45
C LYS A 13 -7.12 6.71 48.60
N THR A 14 -7.73 7.83 48.31
CA THR A 14 -8.32 8.72 49.29
C THR A 14 -9.40 8.04 50.13
N ALA A 15 -10.30 7.31 49.48
CA ALA A 15 -11.37 6.59 50.16
C ALA A 15 -10.89 5.44 51.02
N LEU A 16 -9.88 4.70 50.56
CA LEU A 16 -9.39 3.47 51.19
C LEU A 16 -8.36 3.71 52.30
N VAL A 17 -7.80 4.92 52.42
CA VAL A 17 -6.90 5.30 53.53
C VAL A 17 -7.52 4.97 54.93
N SER A 18 -8.83 5.08 55.03
CA SER A 18 -9.55 4.77 56.29
C SER A 18 -9.47 3.30 56.73
N PHE A 19 -9.04 2.37 55.84
CA PHE A 19 -8.83 0.95 56.13
C PHE A 19 -7.38 0.60 56.53
N GLY A 20 -6.52 1.63 56.68
CA GLY A 20 -5.10 1.41 56.99
C GLY A 20 -4.40 0.62 55.85
N ASP A 21 -3.51 -0.30 56.25
CA ASP A 21 -2.70 -1.07 55.29
C ASP A 21 -3.47 -2.21 54.60
N LYS A 22 -4.78 -2.39 54.85
CA LYS A 22 -5.56 -3.50 54.26
C LYS A 22 -5.51 -3.52 52.72
N TYR A 23 -5.54 -2.34 52.09
CA TYR A 23 -5.58 -2.18 50.64
C TYR A 23 -4.34 -1.49 50.07
N PHE A 24 -3.26 -1.43 50.87
CA PHE A 24 -2.00 -0.82 50.45
C PHE A 24 -0.82 -1.73 50.65
N VAL A 25 0.17 -1.65 49.75
CA VAL A 25 1.50 -2.21 49.90
C VAL A 25 2.50 -1.05 49.76
N GLY A 26 2.96 -0.51 50.87
CA GLY A 26 3.66 0.77 50.89
C GLY A 26 2.71 1.91 50.50
N GLU A 27 3.05 2.68 49.48
CA GLU A 27 2.20 3.78 48.97
C GLU A 27 1.29 3.35 47.80
N GLU A 28 1.43 2.10 47.32
CA GLU A 28 0.67 1.60 46.19
C GLU A 28 -0.57 0.79 46.63
N LEU A 29 -1.62 0.88 45.76
CA LEU A 29 -2.87 0.16 46.00
C LEU A 29 -2.68 -1.36 45.78
N ASN A 30 -3.02 -2.18 46.76
CA ASN A 30 -3.08 -3.64 46.60
C ASN A 30 -4.35 -4.03 45.82
N ARG A 31 -4.23 -4.02 44.52
CA ARG A 31 -5.34 -4.24 43.56
C ARG A 31 -5.95 -5.63 43.73
N SER A 32 -5.11 -6.66 43.93
CA SER A 32 -5.59 -8.03 44.13
C SER A 32 -6.48 -8.13 45.34
N LYS A 33 -6.06 -7.55 46.45
CA LYS A 33 -6.86 -7.57 47.69
C LYS A 33 -8.16 -6.77 47.53
N LEU A 34 -8.10 -5.63 46.86
CA LEU A 34 -9.27 -4.79 46.59
C LEU A 34 -10.28 -5.53 45.71
N THR A 35 -9.85 -6.18 44.63
CA THR A 35 -10.73 -6.93 43.72
C THR A 35 -11.29 -8.18 44.39
N ASP A 36 -10.52 -8.89 45.22
CA ASP A 36 -11.03 -10.03 45.98
C ASP A 36 -12.15 -9.62 46.93
N ASP A 37 -11.99 -8.51 47.67
CA ASP A 37 -13.01 -8.02 48.58
C ASP A 37 -14.23 -7.43 47.85
N LEU A 38 -14.05 -6.85 46.65
CA LEU A 38 -15.16 -6.45 45.76
C LEU A 38 -15.97 -7.67 45.30
N ARG A 39 -15.33 -8.74 44.86
CA ARG A 39 -15.99 -9.98 44.43
C ARG A 39 -16.74 -10.67 45.58
N ASN A 40 -16.19 -10.58 46.77
CA ASN A 40 -16.78 -11.16 47.97
C ASN A 40 -17.85 -10.24 48.61
N TYR A 41 -18.15 -9.09 47.99
CA TYR A 41 -19.16 -8.14 48.51
C TYR A 41 -18.83 -7.69 49.96
N ASP A 42 -17.54 -7.38 50.25
CA ASP A 42 -17.18 -6.89 51.59
C ASP A 42 -18.01 -5.66 51.96
N GLU A 43 -18.84 -5.81 53.02
CA GLU A 43 -19.83 -4.81 53.38
C GLU A 43 -19.20 -3.47 53.77
N ALA A 44 -18.09 -3.48 54.47
CA ALA A 44 -17.36 -2.29 54.89
C ALA A 44 -16.77 -1.53 53.66
N LEU A 45 -16.17 -2.29 52.72
CA LEU A 45 -15.64 -1.73 51.49
C LEU A 45 -16.73 -1.11 50.64
N LEU A 46 -17.80 -1.85 50.37
CA LEU A 46 -18.91 -1.34 49.55
C LEU A 46 -19.57 -0.12 50.16
N SER A 47 -19.79 -0.13 51.48
CA SER A 47 -20.35 1.02 52.19
C SER A 47 -19.50 2.27 51.99
N LYS A 48 -18.15 2.11 52.04
CA LYS A 48 -17.24 3.23 51.83
C LYS A 48 -17.23 3.70 50.40
N LEU A 49 -17.24 2.81 49.43
CA LEU A 49 -17.30 3.17 48.00
C LEU A 49 -18.62 3.88 47.62
N PHE A 50 -19.73 3.51 48.30
CA PHE A 50 -20.98 4.23 48.16
C PHE A 50 -20.97 5.67 48.66
N GLU A 51 -19.99 6.09 49.46
CA GLU A 51 -19.80 7.47 49.90
C GLU A 51 -19.06 8.35 48.87
N VAL A 52 -18.26 7.74 47.99
CA VAL A 52 -17.40 8.44 47.02
C VAL A 52 -18.22 8.91 45.84
N ASP A 53 -18.29 10.23 45.60
CA ASP A 53 -19.12 10.82 44.56
C ASP A 53 -18.69 10.36 43.15
N PHE A 54 -17.41 10.23 42.87
CA PHE A 54 -16.91 9.70 41.61
C PHE A 54 -17.42 8.26 41.35
N ILE A 55 -17.40 7.39 42.35
CA ILE A 55 -17.92 6.03 42.25
C ILE A 55 -19.43 6.02 42.03
N LYS A 56 -20.17 6.91 42.71
CA LYS A 56 -21.62 7.05 42.51
C LYS A 56 -21.98 7.41 41.08
N GLN A 57 -21.22 8.35 40.48
CA GLN A 57 -21.51 8.83 39.14
C GLN A 57 -21.22 7.80 38.06
N HIS A 58 -20.15 7.01 38.23
CA HIS A 58 -19.64 6.15 37.17
C HIS A 58 -19.97 4.67 37.32
N PHE A 59 -20.15 4.19 38.54
CA PHE A 59 -20.31 2.76 38.83
C PHE A 59 -21.61 2.40 39.56
N ILE A 60 -22.51 3.35 39.78
CA ILE A 60 -23.82 3.10 40.36
C ILE A 60 -24.92 3.52 39.37
N LYS A 61 -25.74 2.55 38.93
CA LYS A 61 -26.92 2.79 38.10
C LYS A 61 -28.20 2.66 38.93
N GLU A 62 -29.14 3.54 38.69
CA GLU A 62 -30.46 3.44 39.22
C GLU A 62 -31.39 2.72 38.24
N VAL A 63 -31.92 1.57 38.63
CA VAL A 63 -32.83 0.76 37.81
C VAL A 63 -34.08 0.48 38.65
N ALA A 64 -35.22 0.89 38.19
CA ALA A 64 -36.54 0.73 38.87
C ALA A 64 -36.55 1.25 40.32
N GLY A 65 -35.84 2.35 40.60
CA GLY A 65 -35.76 2.95 41.94
C GLY A 65 -34.77 2.27 42.88
N GLN A 66 -34.01 1.27 42.40
CA GLN A 66 -32.96 0.62 43.17
C GLN A 66 -31.58 0.92 42.62
N LYS A 67 -30.62 1.17 43.50
CA LYS A 67 -29.23 1.45 43.13
C LYS A 67 -28.48 0.13 42.96
N LEU A 68 -28.00 -0.10 41.72
CA LEU A 68 -27.17 -1.23 41.37
C LEU A 68 -25.71 -0.77 41.26
N PHE A 69 -24.84 -1.38 42.07
CA PHE A 69 -23.39 -1.15 41.97
C PHE A 69 -22.79 -2.05 40.91
N GLN A 70 -22.09 -1.46 39.92
CA GLN A 70 -21.45 -2.19 38.83
C GLN A 70 -20.06 -2.64 39.24
N ILE A 71 -20.00 -3.68 40.11
CA ILE A 71 -18.78 -4.18 40.70
C ILE A 71 -17.80 -4.65 39.61
N GLU A 72 -18.28 -5.37 38.60
CA GLU A 72 -17.48 -5.89 37.50
C GLU A 72 -16.77 -4.77 36.74
N GLN A 73 -17.46 -3.65 36.49
CA GLN A 73 -16.87 -2.50 35.80
C GLN A 73 -15.80 -1.79 36.67
N LEU A 74 -16.03 -1.69 37.98
CA LEU A 74 -15.05 -1.13 38.89
C LEU A 74 -13.84 -2.05 39.01
N GLU A 75 -14.07 -3.35 39.11
CA GLU A 75 -13.02 -4.37 39.15
C GLU A 75 -12.14 -4.32 37.89
N GLU A 76 -12.79 -4.23 36.73
CA GLU A 76 -12.11 -4.10 35.45
C GLU A 76 -11.24 -2.82 35.40
N ALA A 77 -11.78 -1.70 35.84
CA ALA A 77 -11.05 -0.45 35.93
C ALA A 77 -9.85 -0.49 36.90
N VAL A 78 -9.93 -1.29 37.98
CA VAL A 78 -8.86 -1.46 38.96
C VAL A 78 -7.78 -2.42 38.47
N LEU A 79 -8.15 -3.52 37.81
CA LEU A 79 -7.20 -4.56 37.37
C LEU A 79 -6.39 -4.16 36.16
N TYR A 80 -7.01 -3.45 35.21
CA TYR A 80 -6.41 -3.20 33.89
C TYR A 80 -5.68 -1.85 33.76
N ASN A 81 -5.18 -1.31 34.85
CA ASN A 81 -4.58 0.02 34.86
C ASN A 81 -3.13 0.09 34.34
N ASP A 82 -2.45 -1.03 34.17
CA ASP A 82 -1.07 -1.02 33.68
C ASP A 82 -0.98 -0.71 32.16
N TYR A 83 -2.14 -0.61 31.49
CA TYR A 83 -2.23 -0.23 30.06
C TYR A 83 -2.29 1.28 29.82
N TRP A 84 -2.29 2.12 30.87
CA TRP A 84 -2.61 3.55 30.76
C TRP A 84 -1.40 4.45 30.55
N ASP A 85 -0.20 3.91 30.61
CA ASP A 85 0.94 4.78 30.84
C ASP A 85 1.53 5.46 29.61
N THR A 86 1.17 5.13 28.36
CA THR A 86 1.84 5.84 27.27
C THR A 86 1.29 5.73 25.84
N SER A 87 -0.02 5.61 25.56
CA SER A 87 -0.48 5.65 24.17
C SER A 87 -1.95 6.00 24.01
N TYR A 88 -2.28 6.86 23.03
CA TYR A 88 -3.65 7.23 22.70
C TYR A 88 -4.18 6.51 21.48
N THR A 89 -5.25 5.72 21.63
CA THR A 89 -6.11 5.25 20.56
C THR A 89 -7.57 5.27 21.04
N LYS A 90 -8.51 5.69 20.23
CA LYS A 90 -9.94 5.65 20.55
C LYS A 90 -10.48 4.25 20.30
N TYR A 91 -11.04 3.60 21.33
CA TYR A 91 -11.82 2.38 21.14
C TYR A 91 -13.30 2.73 21.04
N GLU A 92 -13.86 2.56 19.87
CA GLU A 92 -15.31 2.56 19.71
C GLU A 92 -15.90 1.15 19.85
N ASN A 93 -15.08 0.10 19.82
CA ASN A 93 -15.51 -1.28 19.77
C ASN A 93 -14.91 -2.14 20.89
N ARG A 94 -15.65 -3.19 21.29
CA ARG A 94 -15.17 -4.24 22.18
C ARG A 94 -13.92 -4.91 21.57
N VAL A 95 -12.92 -5.18 22.39
CA VAL A 95 -11.77 -5.98 22.00
C VAL A 95 -12.15 -7.45 22.17
N GLY A 96 -12.14 -8.19 21.05
CA GLY A 96 -12.45 -9.62 21.09
C GLY A 96 -12.52 -10.24 19.71
N LEU A 97 -12.64 -11.55 19.68
CA LEU A 97 -12.89 -12.26 18.44
C LEU A 97 -14.36 -12.04 18.04
N ALA A 98 -14.59 -11.54 16.83
CA ALA A 98 -15.94 -11.27 16.32
C ALA A 98 -16.15 -11.93 14.95
N SER A 99 -17.39 -12.29 14.65
CA SER A 99 -17.81 -12.81 13.36
C SER A 99 -19.08 -12.11 12.92
N LYS A 100 -19.08 -11.62 11.65
CA LYS A 100 -20.25 -10.93 11.07
C LYS A 100 -20.78 -9.78 11.92
N GLY A 101 -19.87 -9.02 12.56
CA GLY A 101 -20.22 -7.90 13.45
C GLY A 101 -20.75 -8.30 14.83
N LYS A 102 -20.65 -9.59 15.21
CA LYS A 102 -20.98 -10.09 16.54
C LYS A 102 -19.75 -10.72 17.18
N PHE A 103 -19.56 -10.51 18.49
CA PHE A 103 -18.49 -11.17 19.23
C PHE A 103 -18.69 -12.68 19.26
N LEU A 104 -17.60 -13.45 19.38
CA LEU A 104 -17.64 -14.90 19.48
C LEU A 104 -18.54 -15.40 20.61
N GLU A 105 -18.54 -14.70 21.73
CA GLU A 105 -19.45 -14.95 22.86
C GLU A 105 -20.93 -14.89 22.42
N ASP A 106 -21.23 -14.05 21.41
CA ASP A 106 -22.59 -13.86 20.91
C ASP A 106 -22.94 -14.77 19.73
N SER A 107 -21.95 -15.22 18.94
CA SER A 107 -22.17 -15.95 17.67
C SER A 107 -21.47 -17.28 17.53
N GLN A 108 -20.49 -17.61 18.37
CA GLN A 108 -19.61 -18.80 18.29
C GLN A 108 -18.76 -18.90 17.01
N ASP A 109 -18.67 -17.83 16.23
CA ASP A 109 -17.82 -17.73 15.03
C ASP A 109 -16.50 -17.04 15.34
N VAL A 110 -15.42 -17.34 14.61
CA VAL A 110 -14.10 -16.73 14.80
C VAL A 110 -13.79 -15.74 13.66
N VAL A 111 -13.58 -14.46 14.02
CA VAL A 111 -13.03 -13.44 13.13
C VAL A 111 -11.91 -12.72 13.86
N LEU A 112 -10.84 -12.39 13.11
CA LEU A 112 -9.85 -11.43 13.59
C LEU A 112 -10.45 -10.02 13.43
N ASP A 113 -10.85 -9.43 14.55
CA ASP A 113 -11.24 -8.04 14.61
C ASP A 113 -10.05 -7.21 15.13
N PHE A 114 -9.66 -6.19 14.36
CA PHE A 114 -8.63 -5.25 14.81
C PHE A 114 -9.33 -4.16 15.62
N PRO A 115 -9.07 -4.09 16.93
CA PRO A 115 -9.74 -3.09 17.75
C PRO A 115 -9.32 -1.69 17.32
N PHE A 116 -10.31 -0.85 17.13
CA PHE A 116 -10.13 0.59 17.00
C PHE A 116 -9.98 1.21 18.37
N LYS A 117 -8.92 1.95 18.56
CA LYS A 117 -8.83 2.89 19.66
C LYS A 117 -8.58 4.28 19.11
N ASP A 118 -9.34 5.27 19.56
CA ASP A 118 -8.90 6.64 19.41
C ASP A 118 -7.81 6.91 20.45
N GLY A 119 -6.66 7.35 19.98
CA GLY A 119 -5.56 7.68 20.86
C GLY A 119 -4.36 8.19 20.09
N ILE A 120 -3.45 8.84 20.77
CA ILE A 120 -2.20 9.31 20.20
C ILE A 120 -1.15 8.23 20.44
N LEU A 121 -0.59 7.69 19.36
CA LEU A 121 0.61 6.89 19.42
C LEU A 121 1.76 7.85 19.77
N THR A 122 2.27 7.79 20.98
CA THR A 122 3.47 8.55 21.37
C THR A 122 4.75 7.79 21.01
N ALA A 123 4.65 6.86 20.07
CA ALA A 123 5.85 6.25 19.54
C ALA A 123 6.73 7.34 18.97
N SER A 124 7.84 7.53 19.59
CA SER A 124 8.88 8.40 19.12
C SER A 124 9.28 8.01 17.70
N MET A 125 9.14 8.94 16.78
CA MET A 125 9.53 8.74 15.38
C MET A 125 11.05 8.88 15.18
N THR A 126 11.78 9.35 16.18
CA THR A 126 13.23 9.57 16.11
C THR A 126 13.98 8.61 17.05
N LYS A 127 15.22 8.29 16.67
CA LYS A 127 16.10 7.42 17.46
C LYS A 127 16.50 8.05 18.79
N GLU A 128 16.58 9.39 18.84
CA GLU A 128 16.96 10.17 20.01
C GLU A 128 15.91 10.09 21.12
N ASP A 129 14.63 10.06 20.75
CA ASP A 129 13.54 9.89 21.72
C ASP A 129 13.48 8.46 22.31
N ASN A 130 14.08 7.46 21.64
CA ASN A 130 14.11 6.07 22.06
C ASN A 130 15.27 5.76 23.05
N GLU A 131 16.26 6.65 23.16
CA GLU A 131 17.39 6.51 24.11
C GLU A 131 16.95 6.71 25.58
N ASP A 132 15.80 7.35 25.82
CA ASP A 132 15.23 7.58 27.15
C ASP A 132 14.35 6.40 27.65
N GLY A 133 14.31 5.28 26.93
CA GLY A 133 13.66 4.06 27.40
C GLY A 133 12.13 4.06 27.22
N TYR A 134 11.61 4.79 26.24
CA TYR A 134 10.22 4.71 25.85
C TYR A 134 9.95 3.38 25.15
N ASP A 135 9.30 2.46 25.83
CA ASP A 135 8.56 1.39 25.18
C ASP A 135 7.34 1.98 24.47
N ASP A 136 6.98 1.41 23.32
CA ASP A 136 5.75 1.76 22.59
C ASP A 136 4.56 1.75 23.52
N ALA A 137 4.10 2.89 23.86
CA ALA A 137 3.09 3.00 24.88
C ALA A 137 1.87 3.72 24.32
N PHE A 138 0.70 3.15 24.54
CA PHE A 138 -0.59 3.74 24.19
C PHE A 138 -1.17 4.48 25.40
N LEU A 139 -1.31 5.81 25.32
CA LEU A 139 -2.01 6.58 26.34
C LEU A 139 -3.52 6.45 26.14
N ASN A 140 -4.15 5.89 27.14
CA ASN A 140 -5.61 5.73 27.22
C ASN A 140 -6.22 6.84 28.12
N GLU A 141 -5.99 8.10 27.81
CA GLU A 141 -6.84 9.14 28.38
C GLU A 141 -8.13 9.26 27.58
N VAL A 142 -9.22 9.55 28.27
CA VAL A 142 -10.42 10.03 27.61
C VAL A 142 -10.13 11.46 27.17
N ILE A 143 -9.51 11.58 25.98
CA ILE A 143 -9.40 12.88 25.33
C ILE A 143 -10.81 13.21 24.84
N GLU A 144 -11.26 14.41 25.13
CA GLU A 144 -12.51 14.88 24.56
C GLU A 144 -12.41 14.81 23.02
N LYS A 145 -13.45 14.34 22.39
CA LYS A 145 -13.52 14.21 20.93
C LYS A 145 -13.07 15.50 20.22
N ASP A 146 -13.40 16.64 20.79
CA ASP A 146 -13.02 17.96 20.29
C ASP A 146 -11.50 18.21 20.27
N GLU A 147 -10.71 17.59 21.15
CA GLU A 147 -9.25 17.72 21.14
C GLU A 147 -8.62 16.89 20.03
N ILE A 148 -9.17 15.70 19.76
CA ILE A 148 -8.74 14.85 18.62
C ILE A 148 -9.15 15.53 17.31
N ASP A 149 -10.38 16.05 17.23
CA ASP A 149 -10.86 16.73 16.03
C ASP A 149 -9.98 17.95 15.70
N ARG A 150 -9.48 18.67 16.70
CA ARG A 150 -8.55 19.80 16.53
C ARG A 150 -7.19 19.40 15.95
N LEU A 151 -6.70 18.18 16.20
CA LEU A 151 -5.48 17.68 15.54
C LEU A 151 -5.66 17.56 14.03
N PHE A 152 -6.89 17.32 13.57
CA PHE A 152 -7.22 17.14 12.16
C PHE A 152 -7.85 18.39 11.51
N ASP A 153 -8.00 19.48 12.26
CA ASP A 153 -8.40 20.78 11.71
C ASP A 153 -7.44 21.23 10.61
N LYS A 154 -7.94 22.10 9.72
CA LYS A 154 -7.14 22.68 8.64
C LYS A 154 -5.87 23.30 9.18
N LYS A 155 -4.74 22.75 8.75
CA LYS A 155 -3.42 23.28 9.08
C LYS A 155 -3.01 24.33 8.06
N ILE A 156 -2.18 25.27 8.51
CA ILE A 156 -1.61 26.31 7.65
C ILE A 156 -0.29 25.79 7.10
N PHE A 157 -0.13 25.93 5.79
CA PHE A 157 1.14 25.71 5.14
C PHE A 157 1.99 26.98 5.21
N VAL A 158 3.22 26.82 5.70
CA VAL A 158 4.16 27.93 5.86
C VAL A 158 5.45 27.68 5.09
N ASN A 159 6.31 28.69 5.00
CA ASN A 159 7.62 28.62 4.34
C ASN A 159 7.57 28.06 2.90
N SER A 160 6.48 28.36 2.18
CA SER A 160 6.29 27.82 0.84
C SER A 160 7.26 28.40 -0.17
N LYS A 161 7.94 27.53 -0.90
CA LYS A 161 8.95 27.86 -1.91
C LYS A 161 8.72 27.04 -3.17
N ARG A 162 8.80 27.67 -4.31
CA ARG A 162 8.82 27.02 -5.61
C ARG A 162 10.25 26.81 -6.07
N PHE A 163 10.50 25.62 -6.56
CA PHE A 163 11.73 25.23 -7.23
C PHE A 163 11.43 24.91 -8.70
N ASP A 164 12.15 25.55 -9.60
CA ASP A 164 12.06 25.36 -11.03
C ASP A 164 13.45 25.54 -11.69
N GLU A 165 13.50 25.58 -13.01
CA GLU A 165 14.74 25.77 -13.78
C GLU A 165 15.44 27.12 -13.51
N ASN A 166 14.71 28.12 -13.02
CA ASN A 166 15.23 29.44 -12.67
C ASN A 166 15.74 29.51 -11.22
N GLY A 167 15.55 28.45 -10.44
CA GLY A 167 16.00 28.34 -9.06
C GLY A 167 14.86 28.35 -8.04
N GLU A 168 15.07 28.99 -6.89
CA GLU A 168 14.14 29.05 -5.77
C GLU A 168 13.41 30.40 -5.73
N SER A 169 12.09 30.37 -5.52
CA SER A 169 11.27 31.57 -5.30
C SER A 169 10.24 31.34 -4.19
N THR A 170 9.99 32.37 -3.37
CA THR A 170 8.95 32.32 -2.33
C THR A 170 7.57 32.41 -2.96
N VAL A 171 6.63 31.57 -2.52
CA VAL A 171 5.23 31.59 -2.93
C VAL A 171 4.33 31.63 -1.71
N THR A 172 3.16 32.25 -1.83
CA THR A 172 2.18 32.35 -0.75
C THR A 172 1.21 31.18 -0.73
N GLU A 173 0.92 30.62 -1.91
CA GLU A 173 -0.01 29.51 -2.10
C GLU A 173 0.47 28.61 -3.24
N PHE A 174 0.07 27.37 -3.22
CA PHE A 174 0.25 26.44 -4.34
C PHE A 174 -1.06 26.23 -5.09
N ASN A 175 -0.95 25.99 -6.39
CA ASN A 175 -2.08 25.67 -7.24
C ASN A 175 -2.31 24.16 -7.28
N GLU A 176 -3.45 23.71 -6.75
CA GLU A 176 -3.82 22.30 -6.66
C GLU A 176 -3.96 21.59 -8.00
N ASP A 177 -4.18 22.34 -9.10
CA ASP A 177 -4.41 21.77 -10.44
C ASP A 177 -3.12 21.62 -11.25
N THR A 178 -2.07 22.37 -10.91
CA THR A 178 -0.85 22.42 -11.72
C THR A 178 0.43 22.11 -10.97
N ASP A 179 0.50 22.40 -9.66
CA ASP A 179 1.74 22.28 -8.92
C ASP A 179 1.99 20.84 -8.44
N ASN A 180 3.24 20.42 -8.47
CA ASN A 180 3.75 19.32 -7.72
C ASN A 180 4.05 19.78 -6.29
N LEU A 181 3.80 18.94 -5.29
CA LEU A 181 3.84 19.36 -3.91
C LEU A 181 4.78 18.47 -3.08
N ILE A 182 5.63 19.11 -2.29
CA ILE A 182 6.46 18.48 -1.27
C ILE A 182 6.12 19.10 0.08
N ILE A 183 5.66 18.28 1.01
CA ILE A 183 5.24 18.73 2.34
C ILE A 183 6.19 18.18 3.39
N LYS A 184 6.84 19.08 4.15
CA LYS A 184 7.55 18.72 5.37
C LYS A 184 6.57 18.72 6.54
N GLY A 185 6.38 17.58 7.17
CA GLY A 185 5.51 17.44 8.33
C GLY A 185 5.05 16.02 8.59
N ASN A 186 4.34 15.85 9.70
CA ASN A 186 3.73 14.56 10.03
C ASN A 186 2.75 14.14 8.92
N ASN A 187 2.94 12.95 8.36
CA ASN A 187 2.20 12.52 7.18
C ASN A 187 0.69 12.35 7.45
N LEU A 188 0.27 11.94 8.65
CA LEU A 188 -1.15 11.85 8.98
C LEU A 188 -1.81 13.24 8.97
N LEU A 189 -1.17 14.22 9.59
CA LEU A 189 -1.67 15.60 9.61
C LEU A 189 -1.65 16.23 8.22
N ALA A 190 -0.59 15.97 7.45
CA ALA A 190 -0.47 16.47 6.09
C ALA A 190 -1.55 15.88 5.16
N LEU A 191 -1.83 14.57 5.27
CA LEU A 191 -2.91 13.92 4.52
C LEU A 191 -4.28 14.54 4.82
N HIS A 192 -4.57 14.81 6.11
CA HIS A 192 -5.79 15.53 6.49
C HIS A 192 -5.83 16.95 5.94
N ALA A 193 -4.70 17.69 5.99
CA ALA A 193 -4.62 19.08 5.51
C ALA A 193 -4.86 19.21 3.98
N ILE A 194 -4.48 18.19 3.19
CA ILE A 194 -4.70 18.19 1.74
C ILE A 194 -6.02 17.53 1.32
N LYS A 195 -6.73 16.86 2.22
CA LYS A 195 -7.94 16.07 1.90
C LYS A 195 -8.98 16.88 1.13
N ASP A 196 -9.31 18.08 1.60
CA ASP A 196 -10.34 18.92 0.96
C ASP A 196 -10.03 19.24 -0.51
N LYS A 197 -8.74 19.35 -0.85
CA LYS A 197 -8.29 19.70 -2.20
C LYS A 197 -8.11 18.49 -3.11
N TYR A 198 -7.72 17.35 -2.56
CA TYR A 198 -7.29 16.17 -3.34
C TYR A 198 -8.17 14.93 -3.15
N ALA A 199 -9.26 14.99 -2.37
CA ALA A 199 -10.19 13.87 -2.24
C ALA A 199 -10.70 13.41 -3.62
N GLY A 200 -10.56 12.11 -3.90
CA GLY A 200 -10.98 11.50 -5.16
C GLY A 200 -10.15 11.89 -6.39
N LYS A 201 -8.96 12.52 -6.23
CA LYS A 201 -8.14 13.00 -7.35
C LYS A 201 -6.83 12.22 -7.54
N VAL A 202 -6.38 11.47 -6.53
CA VAL A 202 -5.10 10.74 -6.59
C VAL A 202 -5.27 9.45 -7.39
N LYS A 203 -4.51 9.30 -8.46
CA LYS A 203 -4.57 8.13 -9.34
C LYS A 203 -3.75 6.96 -8.82
N LEU A 204 -2.56 7.26 -8.31
CA LEU A 204 -1.62 6.24 -7.81
C LEU A 204 -1.10 6.65 -6.44
N ILE A 205 -1.15 5.73 -5.51
CA ILE A 205 -0.42 5.82 -4.26
C ILE A 205 0.65 4.73 -4.26
N TYR A 206 1.90 5.12 -4.04
CA TYR A 206 2.98 4.21 -3.70
C TYR A 206 3.56 4.63 -2.36
N ILE A 207 3.69 3.69 -1.44
CA ILE A 207 4.30 3.94 -0.14
C ILE A 207 5.26 2.82 0.26
N ASP A 208 6.32 3.25 0.94
CA ASP A 208 7.37 2.40 1.50
C ASP A 208 7.49 2.71 3.01
N PRO A 209 6.53 2.25 3.85
CA PRO A 209 6.52 2.54 5.28
C PRO A 209 7.66 1.81 5.99
N PRO A 210 8.01 2.17 7.25
CA PRO A 210 8.93 1.38 8.07
C PRO A 210 8.49 -0.09 8.15
N TYR A 211 9.41 -1.04 7.95
CA TYR A 211 9.09 -2.48 7.88
C TYR A 211 8.99 -3.16 9.24
N ASN A 212 9.24 -2.43 10.33
CA ASN A 212 9.22 -2.97 11.68
C ASN A 212 10.23 -4.11 11.89
N THR A 213 11.42 -3.97 11.31
CA THR A 213 12.49 -5.00 11.31
C THR A 213 13.20 -5.12 12.66
N LYS A 214 12.91 -4.22 13.60
CA LYS A 214 13.63 -4.10 14.89
C LYS A 214 15.12 -3.81 14.75
N ASN A 215 15.53 -3.24 13.60
CA ASN A 215 16.91 -2.93 13.29
C ASN A 215 17.24 -1.47 13.62
N ASP A 216 18.31 -1.25 14.41
CA ASP A 216 18.73 0.09 14.84
C ASP A 216 19.41 0.94 13.75
N SER A 217 19.49 0.46 12.52
CA SER A 217 20.18 1.17 11.42
C SER A 217 19.36 2.27 10.74
N PHE A 218 18.07 2.40 11.06
CA PHE A 218 17.19 3.43 10.49
C PHE A 218 17.18 4.71 11.33
N VAL A 219 16.89 5.83 10.68
CA VAL A 219 16.78 7.16 11.33
C VAL A 219 15.45 7.30 12.09
N TYR A 220 14.43 6.52 11.70
CA TYR A 220 13.12 6.47 12.34
C TYR A 220 12.95 5.19 13.17
N ASN A 221 11.95 5.20 14.06
CA ASN A 221 11.62 4.05 14.89
C ASN A 221 11.16 2.87 14.00
N ASP A 222 11.82 1.74 14.13
CA ASP A 222 11.52 0.49 13.41
C ASP A 222 11.31 -0.69 14.41
N LYS A 223 10.86 -0.37 15.64
CA LYS A 223 10.69 -1.32 16.74
C LYS A 223 9.29 -1.26 17.35
N PHE A 224 8.28 -1.16 16.51
CA PHE A 224 6.89 -1.17 16.96
C PHE A 224 6.44 -2.58 17.37
N SER A 225 5.48 -2.68 18.27
CA SER A 225 4.65 -3.89 18.34
C SER A 225 3.80 -3.99 17.06
N HIS A 226 3.41 -5.20 16.64
CA HIS A 226 2.54 -5.36 15.47
C HIS A 226 1.25 -4.53 15.58
N SER A 227 0.65 -4.47 16.77
CA SER A 227 -0.58 -3.69 17.00
C SER A 227 -0.33 -2.18 16.89
N SER A 228 0.79 -1.67 17.38
CA SER A 228 1.17 -0.26 17.25
C SER A 228 1.42 0.11 15.80
N TRP A 229 2.14 -0.74 15.06
CA TRP A 229 2.40 -0.53 13.65
C TRP A 229 1.12 -0.54 12.81
N LEU A 230 0.20 -1.47 13.10
CA LEU A 230 -1.09 -1.52 12.43
C LEU A 230 -1.96 -0.30 12.74
N ALA A 231 -1.98 0.18 13.99
CA ALA A 231 -2.68 1.41 14.37
C ALA A 231 -2.09 2.64 13.67
N PHE A 232 -0.75 2.71 13.58
CA PHE A 232 -0.05 3.75 12.83
C PHE A 232 -0.40 3.74 11.34
N MET A 233 -0.46 2.58 10.70
CA MET A 233 -0.80 2.46 9.28
C MET A 233 -2.28 2.69 9.01
N LYS A 234 -3.16 2.25 9.89
CA LYS A 234 -4.60 2.31 9.70
C LYS A 234 -5.11 3.71 9.36
N ASN A 235 -4.87 4.68 10.23
CA ASN A 235 -5.36 6.05 10.06
C ASN A 235 -4.87 6.66 8.74
N ARG A 236 -3.64 6.34 8.33
CA ARG A 236 -3.04 6.81 7.09
C ARG A 236 -3.64 6.16 5.86
N LEU A 237 -3.93 4.87 5.93
CA LEU A 237 -4.57 4.14 4.84
C LEU A 237 -6.03 4.55 4.66
N GLU A 238 -6.77 4.84 5.73
CA GLU A 238 -8.15 5.34 5.67
C GLU A 238 -8.22 6.68 4.93
N ILE A 239 -7.38 7.65 5.29
CA ILE A 239 -7.31 8.92 4.57
C ILE A 239 -6.81 8.74 3.13
N SER A 240 -5.85 7.86 2.90
CA SER A 240 -5.35 7.57 1.56
C SER A 240 -6.44 7.00 0.65
N HIS A 241 -7.34 6.17 1.22
CA HIS A 241 -8.50 5.65 0.51
C HIS A 241 -9.44 6.79 0.05
N ASP A 242 -9.67 7.81 0.89
CA ASP A 242 -10.49 8.96 0.52
C ASP A 242 -9.86 9.82 -0.59
N LEU A 243 -8.52 9.92 -0.59
CA LEU A 243 -7.77 10.67 -1.59
C LEU A 243 -7.76 9.99 -2.97
N LEU A 244 -7.82 8.65 -3.02
CA LEU A 244 -7.83 7.90 -4.27
C LEU A 244 -9.05 8.22 -5.13
N SER A 245 -8.82 8.40 -6.44
CA SER A 245 -9.88 8.42 -7.46
C SER A 245 -10.59 7.07 -7.56
N ASP A 246 -11.79 7.02 -8.12
CA ASP A 246 -12.56 5.79 -8.26
C ASP A 246 -11.81 4.68 -9.01
N ASP A 247 -10.95 5.06 -9.93
CA ASP A 247 -10.06 4.16 -10.68
C ASP A 247 -8.63 4.10 -10.11
N GLY A 248 -8.44 4.62 -8.90
CA GLY A 248 -7.15 4.74 -8.23
C GLY A 248 -6.59 3.40 -7.75
N ILE A 249 -5.26 3.34 -7.66
CA ILE A 249 -4.49 2.15 -7.29
C ILE A 249 -3.53 2.50 -6.16
N ILE A 250 -3.38 1.61 -5.19
CA ILE A 250 -2.36 1.73 -4.15
C ILE A 250 -1.42 0.53 -4.16
N PHE A 251 -0.12 0.81 -4.11
CA PHE A 251 0.95 -0.15 -3.90
C PHE A 251 1.61 0.13 -2.55
N ILE A 252 1.61 -0.86 -1.67
CA ILE A 252 2.20 -0.75 -0.33
C ILE A 252 3.35 -1.73 -0.25
N GLN A 253 4.57 -1.23 -0.08
CA GLN A 253 5.75 -2.06 0.05
C GLN A 253 5.97 -2.48 1.50
N SER A 254 6.38 -3.72 1.72
CA SER A 254 6.65 -4.29 3.04
C SER A 254 7.51 -5.55 2.91
N ASP A 255 8.07 -6.00 4.02
CA ASP A 255 8.74 -7.30 4.12
C ASP A 255 7.88 -8.33 4.86
N ASP A 256 8.47 -9.49 5.17
CA ASP A 256 7.80 -10.60 5.88
C ASP A 256 7.30 -10.23 7.29
N ASN A 257 7.86 -9.18 7.92
CA ASN A 257 7.49 -8.82 9.30
C ASN A 257 6.03 -8.36 9.39
N GLU A 258 5.58 -7.52 8.43
CA GLU A 258 4.26 -6.89 8.50
C GLU A 258 3.35 -7.22 7.30
N GLN A 259 3.83 -7.86 6.25
CA GLN A 259 3.08 -8.07 5.01
C GLN A 259 1.71 -8.75 5.23
N ALA A 260 1.68 -9.82 6.03
CA ALA A 260 0.45 -10.57 6.27
C ALA A 260 -0.60 -9.75 7.04
N TYR A 261 -0.17 -9.04 8.08
CA TYR A 261 -1.01 -8.17 8.90
C TYR A 261 -1.49 -6.96 8.10
N LEU A 262 -0.60 -6.33 7.33
CA LEU A 262 -0.91 -5.22 6.44
C LEU A 262 -1.98 -5.61 5.42
N LYS A 263 -1.86 -6.77 4.80
CA LYS A 263 -2.86 -7.24 3.83
C LYS A 263 -4.24 -7.38 4.45
N ILE A 264 -4.34 -7.89 5.68
CA ILE A 264 -5.62 -8.02 6.38
C ILE A 264 -6.20 -6.64 6.69
N LEU A 265 -5.40 -5.74 7.27
CA LEU A 265 -5.80 -4.36 7.55
C LEU A 265 -6.25 -3.62 6.28
N ALA A 266 -5.47 -3.71 5.20
CA ALA A 266 -5.83 -3.08 3.93
C ALA A 266 -7.09 -3.69 3.31
N SER A 267 -7.34 -5.01 3.49
CA SER A 267 -8.59 -5.65 3.06
C SER A 267 -9.81 -5.14 3.81
N ASP A 268 -9.66 -4.75 5.08
CA ASP A 268 -10.71 -4.13 5.87
C ASP A 268 -11.03 -2.70 5.37
N ILE A 269 -10.01 -1.92 5.05
CA ILE A 269 -10.16 -0.51 4.62
C ILE A 269 -10.62 -0.41 3.16
N PHE A 270 -9.95 -1.11 2.24
CA PHE A 270 -10.20 -1.03 0.80
C PHE A 270 -11.29 -2.00 0.31
N GLY A 271 -11.65 -2.97 1.14
CA GLY A 271 -12.53 -4.07 0.78
C GLY A 271 -11.78 -5.26 0.16
N SER A 272 -12.08 -6.48 0.61
CA SER A 272 -11.42 -7.70 0.12
C SER A 272 -11.62 -7.96 -1.39
N SER A 273 -12.74 -7.48 -1.96
CA SER A 273 -13.02 -7.56 -3.40
C SER A 273 -12.11 -6.66 -4.25
N ASN A 274 -11.49 -5.67 -3.65
CA ASN A 274 -10.58 -4.71 -4.29
C ASN A 274 -9.10 -5.09 -4.14
N PHE A 275 -8.80 -6.22 -3.49
CA PHE A 275 -7.47 -6.80 -3.49
C PHE A 275 -7.08 -7.31 -4.87
N VAL A 276 -5.90 -6.92 -5.35
CA VAL A 276 -5.40 -7.31 -6.67
C VAL A 276 -4.37 -8.43 -6.56
N SER A 277 -3.28 -8.17 -5.83
CA SER A 277 -2.19 -9.14 -5.70
C SER A 277 -1.24 -8.77 -4.55
N THR A 278 -0.55 -9.77 -4.03
CA THR A 278 0.72 -9.60 -3.33
C THR A 278 1.82 -9.99 -4.31
N VAL A 279 2.65 -9.02 -4.69
CA VAL A 279 3.69 -9.16 -5.72
C VAL A 279 5.06 -9.22 -5.03
N PRO A 280 5.75 -10.36 -5.02
CA PRO A 280 7.14 -10.41 -4.59
C PRO A 280 8.02 -9.56 -5.51
N VAL A 281 8.88 -8.73 -4.91
CA VAL A 281 9.87 -7.91 -5.59
C VAL A 281 11.26 -8.43 -5.22
N ILE A 282 11.99 -8.96 -6.18
CA ILE A 282 13.34 -9.46 -5.95
C ILE A 282 14.30 -8.26 -5.83
N SER A 283 14.57 -7.86 -4.59
CA SER A 283 15.40 -6.70 -4.26
C SER A 283 16.88 -7.06 -4.01
N ASN A 284 17.17 -8.35 -3.77
CA ASN A 284 18.52 -8.84 -3.54
C ASN A 284 18.73 -10.24 -4.15
N LEU A 285 19.25 -10.30 -5.36
CA LEU A 285 19.50 -11.56 -6.08
C LEU A 285 20.49 -12.51 -5.39
N LYS A 286 21.42 -11.96 -4.59
CA LYS A 286 22.43 -12.76 -3.88
C LYS A 286 21.89 -13.33 -2.56
N GLY A 287 20.78 -12.79 -2.06
CA GLY A 287 20.21 -13.09 -0.77
C GLY A 287 20.98 -12.46 0.39
N ASN A 288 20.25 -12.06 1.43
CA ASN A 288 20.85 -11.64 2.69
C ASN A 288 21.12 -12.85 3.56
N GLN A 289 22.40 -13.15 3.81
CA GLN A 289 22.85 -14.34 4.53
C GLN A 289 22.67 -14.24 6.05
N ASP A 290 22.35 -13.06 6.57
CA ASP A 290 22.17 -12.81 8.01
C ASP A 290 20.79 -13.26 8.51
N GLN A 291 19.87 -13.61 7.62
CA GLN A 291 18.54 -14.10 7.99
C GLN A 291 18.55 -15.56 8.41
N TYR A 292 17.74 -15.88 9.41
CA TYR A 292 17.60 -17.27 9.90
C TYR A 292 16.87 -18.14 8.85
N GLY A 293 17.45 -19.26 8.53
CA GLY A 293 16.87 -20.32 7.69
C GLY A 293 17.05 -20.11 6.20
N PHE A 294 16.62 -18.98 5.66
CA PHE A 294 16.72 -18.67 4.23
C PHE A 294 17.42 -17.35 4.00
N ALA A 295 18.18 -17.28 2.90
CA ALA A 295 18.74 -16.01 2.46
C ALA A 295 17.62 -15.11 1.92
N GLY A 296 17.42 -13.94 2.52
CA GLY A 296 16.38 -12.99 2.13
C GLY A 296 16.66 -12.37 0.78
N THR A 297 15.75 -12.59 -0.18
CA THR A 297 15.92 -12.16 -1.57
C THR A 297 14.89 -11.15 -2.03
N HIS A 298 13.79 -10.98 -1.31
CA HIS A 298 12.64 -10.23 -1.79
C HIS A 298 11.92 -9.46 -0.70
N GLU A 299 11.13 -8.53 -1.16
CA GLU A 299 10.14 -7.75 -0.44
C GLU A 299 8.78 -7.96 -1.14
N TYR A 300 7.72 -7.36 -0.65
CA TYR A 300 6.38 -7.49 -1.23
C TYR A 300 5.79 -6.13 -1.58
N LEU A 301 5.01 -6.12 -2.65
CA LEU A 301 4.03 -5.07 -2.94
C LEU A 301 2.64 -5.64 -2.71
N THR A 302 1.93 -5.13 -1.72
CA THR A 302 0.52 -5.41 -1.52
C THR A 302 -0.29 -4.39 -2.31
N VAL A 303 -1.10 -4.86 -3.27
CA VAL A 303 -1.77 -4.02 -4.26
C VAL A 303 -3.27 -4.08 -4.09
N PHE A 304 -3.88 -2.90 -3.91
CA PHE A 304 -5.32 -2.70 -3.89
C PHE A 304 -5.74 -1.64 -4.91
N VAL A 305 -7.00 -1.68 -5.28
CA VAL A 305 -7.65 -0.63 -6.07
C VAL A 305 -8.79 -0.01 -5.27
N LYS A 306 -9.15 1.23 -5.58
CA LYS A 306 -10.34 1.86 -5.00
C LYS A 306 -11.61 1.10 -5.38
N ASN A 307 -11.72 0.73 -6.67
CA ASN A 307 -12.85 -0.02 -7.19
C ASN A 307 -12.44 -0.83 -8.41
N THR A 308 -12.59 -2.15 -8.32
CA THR A 308 -12.24 -3.11 -9.40
C THR A 308 -13.04 -2.89 -10.68
N SER A 309 -14.21 -2.25 -10.62
CA SER A 309 -15.03 -1.96 -11.81
C SER A 309 -14.46 -0.83 -12.67
N PHE A 310 -13.66 0.05 -12.11
CA PHE A 310 -13.12 1.24 -12.79
C PHE A 310 -11.62 1.16 -12.99
N ALA A 311 -10.89 0.55 -12.07
CA ALA A 311 -9.44 0.49 -12.11
C ALA A 311 -8.92 -0.27 -13.34
N LYS A 312 -7.89 0.30 -13.97
CA LYS A 312 -7.20 -0.31 -15.11
C LYS A 312 -5.71 -0.26 -14.88
N PHE A 313 -5.05 -1.36 -15.20
CA PHE A 313 -3.59 -1.48 -15.14
C PHE A 313 -3.02 -1.36 -16.55
N ASN A 314 -2.06 -0.47 -16.72
CA ASN A 314 -1.35 -0.33 -17.98
C ASN A 314 -0.37 -1.49 -18.21
N ASN A 315 -0.03 -1.71 -19.46
CA ASN A 315 1.02 -2.65 -19.81
C ASN A 315 2.41 -1.99 -19.67
N LEU A 316 3.42 -2.81 -19.39
CA LEU A 316 4.81 -2.40 -19.45
C LEU A 316 5.27 -2.33 -20.91
N LEU A 317 6.10 -1.36 -21.24
CA LEU A 317 6.78 -1.28 -22.53
C LEU A 317 7.68 -2.51 -22.71
N ILE A 318 7.82 -2.95 -23.95
CA ILE A 318 8.72 -4.04 -24.31
C ILE A 318 10.14 -3.47 -24.39
N THR A 319 11.08 -4.08 -23.67
CA THR A 319 12.49 -3.70 -23.74
C THR A 319 13.12 -4.16 -25.07
N ASP A 320 14.21 -3.55 -25.49
CA ASP A 320 14.89 -3.84 -26.76
C ASP A 320 15.17 -5.33 -26.98
N GLU A 321 15.50 -6.09 -25.93
CA GLU A 321 15.68 -7.56 -25.99
C GLU A 321 14.42 -8.34 -26.40
N SER A 322 13.23 -7.76 -26.20
CA SER A 322 11.95 -8.36 -26.58
C SER A 322 11.36 -7.73 -27.85
N VAL A 323 11.96 -6.67 -28.38
CA VAL A 323 11.59 -6.07 -29.69
C VAL A 323 11.91 -7.02 -30.84
N ASP A 324 12.95 -7.86 -30.73
CA ASP A 324 13.31 -8.88 -31.72
C ASP A 324 12.20 -9.90 -32.01
N GLU A 325 11.19 -10.02 -31.13
CA GLU A 325 9.99 -10.84 -31.36
C GLU A 325 8.92 -10.11 -32.22
N TRP A 326 9.07 -8.82 -32.47
CA TRP A 326 8.12 -7.99 -33.18
C TRP A 326 8.62 -7.71 -34.58
N GLU A 327 7.72 -7.93 -35.53
CA GLU A 327 7.89 -7.59 -36.94
C GLU A 327 7.02 -6.37 -37.28
N GLU A 328 7.35 -5.66 -38.32
CA GLU A 328 6.60 -4.50 -38.81
C GLU A 328 6.04 -4.79 -40.20
N ASP A 329 4.78 -4.46 -40.40
CA ASP A 329 4.11 -4.46 -41.73
C ASP A 329 3.46 -3.08 -42.00
N GLU A 330 2.76 -2.94 -43.09
CA GLU A 330 2.11 -1.66 -43.49
C GLU A 330 1.09 -1.12 -42.48
N VAL A 331 0.60 -1.98 -41.55
CA VAL A 331 -0.36 -1.65 -40.50
C VAL A 331 0.34 -1.27 -39.19
N GLY A 332 1.60 -1.69 -38.99
CA GLY A 332 2.41 -1.45 -37.80
C GLY A 332 3.01 -2.72 -37.20
N TYR A 333 3.43 -2.63 -35.95
CA TYR A 333 4.09 -3.75 -35.25
C TYR A 333 3.15 -4.91 -35.01
N PHE A 334 3.67 -6.14 -35.15
CA PHE A 334 2.99 -7.37 -34.78
C PHE A 334 3.99 -8.46 -34.37
N LYS A 335 3.51 -9.45 -33.63
CA LYS A 335 4.25 -10.68 -33.36
C LYS A 335 3.40 -11.92 -33.61
N LYS A 336 4.06 -13.09 -33.65
CA LYS A 336 3.37 -14.36 -33.74
C LYS A 336 2.53 -14.61 -32.48
N GLY A 337 1.23 -14.51 -32.60
CA GLY A 337 0.26 -14.71 -31.54
C GLY A 337 -0.22 -16.17 -31.46
N ALA A 338 -1.45 -16.35 -31.02
CA ALA A 338 -2.03 -17.67 -30.82
C ALA A 338 -2.21 -18.45 -32.14
N ASN A 339 -1.97 -19.76 -32.09
CA ASN A 339 -2.33 -20.67 -33.18
C ASN A 339 -3.85 -20.57 -33.45
N LEU A 340 -4.22 -20.52 -34.71
CA LEU A 340 -5.64 -20.43 -35.11
C LEU A 340 -6.41 -21.75 -34.98
N LYS A 341 -5.75 -22.88 -34.73
CA LYS A 341 -6.41 -24.11 -34.26
C LYS A 341 -6.91 -23.89 -32.83
N ALA A 342 -8.15 -24.24 -32.57
CA ALA A 342 -8.72 -24.13 -31.23
C ALA A 342 -8.13 -25.18 -30.28
N THR A 343 -8.05 -24.83 -29.00
CA THR A 343 -7.55 -25.68 -27.90
C THR A 343 -8.57 -25.72 -26.76
N GLY A 344 -8.47 -26.72 -25.88
CA GLY A 344 -9.32 -26.87 -24.70
C GLY A 344 -10.65 -27.55 -24.96
N VAL A 345 -11.54 -27.58 -23.98
CA VAL A 345 -12.78 -28.36 -23.92
C VAL A 345 -13.73 -28.11 -25.10
N ASN A 346 -13.69 -26.96 -25.73
CA ASN A 346 -14.54 -26.56 -26.86
C ASN A 346 -13.84 -26.68 -28.22
N ALA A 347 -12.65 -27.26 -28.28
CA ALA A 347 -11.88 -27.38 -29.51
C ALA A 347 -12.43 -28.46 -30.49
N PRO A 348 -12.96 -29.63 -30.03
CA PRO A 348 -13.36 -30.70 -30.96
C PRO A 348 -14.36 -30.22 -32.01
N ARG A 349 -14.20 -30.75 -33.25
CA ARG A 349 -15.12 -30.50 -34.37
C ARG A 349 -16.59 -30.77 -34.01
N THR A 350 -16.86 -31.80 -33.21
CA THR A 350 -18.22 -32.14 -32.76
C THR A 350 -18.92 -31.04 -32.00
N LYS A 351 -18.14 -30.19 -31.29
CA LYS A 351 -18.66 -29.02 -30.53
C LYS A 351 -18.90 -27.80 -31.42
N ARG A 352 -18.11 -27.67 -32.51
CA ARG A 352 -18.12 -26.49 -33.40
C ARG A 352 -17.96 -26.88 -34.86
N PRO A 353 -18.89 -27.64 -35.44
CA PRO A 353 -18.75 -28.21 -36.80
C PRO A 353 -18.60 -27.14 -37.89
N ASN A 354 -19.23 -25.96 -37.71
CA ASN A 354 -19.15 -24.87 -38.67
C ASN A 354 -17.79 -24.16 -38.68
N LEU A 355 -16.90 -24.50 -37.75
CA LEU A 355 -15.52 -23.97 -37.68
C LEU A 355 -14.49 -25.02 -38.16
N TYR A 356 -14.94 -26.11 -38.74
CA TYR A 356 -14.10 -27.11 -39.38
C TYR A 356 -14.28 -27.01 -40.91
N TYR A 357 -13.27 -26.37 -41.55
CA TYR A 357 -13.26 -26.18 -42.99
C TYR A 357 -11.82 -26.20 -43.52
N PRO A 358 -11.59 -26.59 -44.78
CA PRO A 358 -10.26 -26.59 -45.37
C PRO A 358 -9.78 -25.19 -45.72
N ILE A 359 -8.49 -25.03 -45.63
CA ILE A 359 -7.73 -23.90 -46.16
C ILE A 359 -6.68 -24.47 -47.09
N TYR A 360 -6.44 -23.84 -48.21
CA TYR A 360 -5.48 -24.32 -49.22
C TYR A 360 -4.27 -23.36 -49.25
N ILE A 361 -3.09 -23.94 -49.35
CA ILE A 361 -1.85 -23.19 -49.41
C ILE A 361 -1.19 -23.48 -50.74
N SER A 362 -1.05 -22.45 -51.56
CA SER A 362 -0.42 -22.57 -52.87
C SER A 362 1.07 -22.88 -52.78
N SER A 363 1.67 -23.33 -53.86
CA SER A 363 3.13 -23.51 -53.94
C SER A 363 3.92 -22.24 -53.68
N ALA A 364 3.32 -21.05 -53.86
CA ALA A 364 3.90 -19.75 -53.55
C ALA A 364 3.66 -19.32 -52.08
N GLY A 365 3.08 -20.18 -51.23
CA GLY A 365 2.84 -19.84 -49.82
C GLY A 365 1.65 -18.92 -49.59
N LYS A 366 0.72 -18.75 -50.54
CA LYS A 366 -0.50 -17.96 -50.35
C LYS A 366 -1.62 -18.82 -49.78
N ILE A 367 -2.30 -18.27 -48.78
CA ILE A 367 -3.51 -18.89 -48.19
C ILE A 367 -4.71 -18.63 -49.10
N GLN A 368 -5.44 -19.69 -49.44
CA GLN A 368 -6.62 -19.67 -50.30
C GLN A 368 -7.76 -20.42 -49.61
N PHE A 369 -9.01 -20.10 -49.95
CA PHE A 369 -10.18 -20.72 -49.37
C PHE A 369 -10.85 -21.71 -50.33
N GLU A 370 -10.34 -21.80 -51.54
CA GLU A 370 -10.76 -22.74 -52.59
C GLU A 370 -9.51 -23.31 -53.24
N ARG A 371 -9.53 -24.57 -53.59
CA ARG A 371 -8.43 -25.25 -54.25
C ARG A 371 -8.29 -24.70 -55.67
N GLN A 372 -7.13 -24.17 -56.00
CA GLN A 372 -6.84 -23.62 -57.34
C GLN A 372 -5.97 -24.56 -58.18
N SER A 373 -5.21 -25.42 -57.54
CA SER A 373 -4.34 -26.40 -58.19
C SER A 373 -4.32 -27.73 -57.45
N GLU A 374 -4.03 -28.82 -58.16
CA GLU A 374 -3.82 -30.14 -57.53
C GLU A 374 -2.59 -30.14 -56.61
N SER A 375 -1.64 -29.23 -56.81
CA SER A 375 -0.46 -29.05 -56.00
C SER A 375 -0.70 -28.26 -54.72
N ASP A 376 -1.88 -27.67 -54.51
CA ASP A 376 -2.20 -26.91 -53.30
C ASP A 376 -2.28 -27.81 -52.08
N PHE A 377 -1.59 -27.43 -51.01
CA PHE A 377 -1.61 -28.18 -49.76
C PHE A 377 -2.91 -27.88 -49.00
N GLU A 378 -3.65 -28.94 -48.68
CA GLU A 378 -4.87 -28.82 -47.90
C GLU A 378 -4.54 -28.79 -46.40
N LEU A 379 -4.87 -27.72 -45.73
CA LEU A 379 -4.70 -27.52 -44.28
C LEU A 379 -6.04 -27.58 -43.56
N LEU A 380 -6.19 -28.61 -42.74
CA LEU A 380 -7.33 -28.81 -41.84
C LEU A 380 -6.91 -28.57 -40.37
N PRO A 381 -7.83 -28.17 -39.51
CA PRO A 381 -7.51 -28.01 -38.09
C PRO A 381 -7.46 -29.37 -37.40
N ILE A 382 -6.33 -30.04 -37.53
CA ILE A 382 -6.04 -31.33 -36.89
C ILE A 382 -4.90 -31.12 -35.90
N THR A 383 -5.03 -31.64 -34.68
CA THR A 383 -4.01 -31.61 -33.63
C THR A 383 -3.88 -33.02 -33.06
N ASP A 384 -2.69 -33.59 -33.06
CA ASP A 384 -2.41 -34.95 -32.57
C ASP A 384 -3.36 -36.02 -33.14
N GLY A 385 -3.67 -35.89 -34.43
CA GLY A 385 -4.58 -36.79 -35.13
C GLY A 385 -6.08 -36.59 -34.86
N GLN A 386 -6.43 -35.60 -34.02
CA GLN A 386 -7.82 -35.27 -33.69
C GLN A 386 -8.33 -34.07 -34.47
N GLU A 387 -9.54 -34.16 -34.99
CA GLU A 387 -10.23 -33.07 -35.67
C GLU A 387 -10.69 -32.03 -34.65
N VAL A 388 -10.10 -30.80 -34.72
CA VAL A 388 -10.48 -29.67 -33.92
C VAL A 388 -11.15 -28.59 -34.78
N SER A 389 -11.47 -27.46 -34.20
CA SER A 389 -12.08 -26.32 -34.90
C SER A 389 -11.02 -25.23 -35.15
N TRP A 390 -11.23 -24.38 -36.16
CA TRP A 390 -10.60 -23.12 -36.23
C TRP A 390 -11.14 -22.19 -35.14
N ARG A 391 -10.36 -21.18 -34.74
CA ARG A 391 -10.81 -20.12 -33.81
C ARG A 391 -11.72 -19.11 -34.52
N TRP A 392 -11.59 -18.97 -35.83
CA TRP A 392 -12.33 -18.01 -36.65
C TRP A 392 -13.25 -18.71 -37.62
N LYS A 393 -14.40 -18.05 -37.92
CA LYS A 393 -15.27 -18.45 -39.04
C LYS A 393 -14.56 -18.20 -40.36
N ARG A 394 -14.97 -18.91 -41.41
CA ARG A 394 -14.38 -18.79 -42.77
C ARG A 394 -14.42 -17.34 -43.28
N GLU A 395 -15.53 -16.64 -43.08
CA GLU A 395 -15.70 -15.23 -43.48
C GLU A 395 -14.78 -14.30 -42.70
N THR A 396 -14.62 -14.54 -41.39
CA THR A 396 -13.70 -13.78 -40.54
C THR A 396 -12.26 -14.02 -40.98
N MET A 397 -11.88 -15.25 -41.25
CA MET A 397 -10.55 -15.60 -41.71
C MET A 397 -10.24 -14.94 -43.07
N LYS A 398 -11.21 -14.91 -44.00
CA LYS A 398 -11.08 -14.20 -45.28
C LYS A 398 -10.85 -12.71 -45.10
N ARG A 399 -11.61 -12.07 -44.20
CA ARG A 399 -11.53 -10.64 -43.93
C ARG A 399 -10.22 -10.24 -43.24
N LEU A 400 -9.71 -11.10 -42.37
CA LEU A 400 -8.52 -10.85 -41.57
C LEU A 400 -7.30 -11.64 -42.09
N ILE A 401 -7.23 -11.90 -43.39
CA ILE A 401 -6.17 -12.72 -43.98
C ILE A 401 -4.78 -12.08 -43.77
N ASP A 402 -4.70 -10.76 -43.79
CA ASP A 402 -3.46 -10.00 -43.58
C ASP A 402 -2.97 -10.08 -42.12
N ASP A 403 -3.83 -10.48 -41.19
CA ASP A 403 -3.50 -10.76 -39.80
C ASP A 403 -3.20 -12.25 -39.53
N VAL A 404 -2.97 -13.04 -40.56
CA VAL A 404 -2.60 -14.45 -40.46
C VAL A 404 -1.13 -14.66 -40.83
N ILE A 405 -0.37 -15.29 -39.94
CA ILE A 405 1.01 -15.72 -40.18
C ILE A 405 0.99 -17.19 -40.59
N LEU A 406 1.51 -17.50 -41.77
CA LEU A 406 1.73 -18.87 -42.21
C LEU A 406 3.16 -19.30 -41.84
N VAL A 407 3.26 -20.42 -41.13
CA VAL A 407 4.54 -21.01 -40.74
C VAL A 407 4.64 -22.40 -41.36
N LYS A 408 5.71 -22.65 -42.10
CA LYS A 408 6.04 -23.99 -42.63
C LYS A 408 6.81 -24.77 -41.59
N GLY A 409 6.27 -25.92 -41.16
CA GLY A 409 6.92 -26.85 -40.25
C GLY A 409 7.45 -28.07 -40.98
N THR A 410 7.96 -29.06 -40.25
CA THR A 410 8.46 -30.35 -40.78
C THR A 410 7.34 -31.16 -41.40
N ASP A 411 6.14 -31.13 -40.82
CA ASP A 411 5.00 -31.99 -41.21
C ASP A 411 3.88 -31.18 -41.90
N GLY A 412 4.19 -30.00 -42.47
CA GLY A 412 3.21 -29.19 -43.18
C GLY A 412 3.19 -27.74 -42.72
N TYR A 413 2.00 -27.14 -42.69
CA TYR A 413 1.82 -25.73 -42.38
C TYR A 413 1.00 -25.53 -41.09
N SER A 414 1.28 -24.45 -40.41
CA SER A 414 0.51 -23.94 -39.27
C SER A 414 0.19 -22.45 -39.48
N ILE A 415 -0.96 -22.03 -39.01
CA ILE A 415 -1.39 -20.63 -39.09
C ILE A 415 -1.57 -20.03 -37.70
N TYR A 416 -1.10 -18.81 -37.54
CA TYR A 416 -1.15 -18.06 -36.31
C TYR A 416 -1.79 -16.71 -36.54
N LYS A 417 -2.42 -16.15 -35.52
CA LYS A 417 -2.90 -14.76 -35.54
C LYS A 417 -1.71 -13.82 -35.35
N LYS A 418 -1.64 -12.72 -36.12
CA LYS A 418 -0.79 -11.59 -35.74
C LYS A 418 -1.32 -10.97 -34.45
N GLN A 419 -0.50 -10.86 -33.45
CA GLN A 419 -0.80 -10.10 -32.24
C GLN A 419 -0.26 -8.69 -32.42
N ARG A 420 -1.16 -7.73 -32.58
CA ARG A 420 -0.83 -6.32 -32.72
C ARG A 420 -0.96 -5.61 -31.38
N PRO A 421 -0.18 -4.56 -31.11
CA PRO A 421 -0.45 -3.61 -30.03
C PRO A 421 -1.76 -2.84 -30.34
N GLU A 422 -2.30 -2.14 -29.37
CA GLU A 422 -3.39 -1.19 -29.62
C GLU A 422 -2.89 -0.06 -30.54
N LEU A 423 -3.80 0.50 -31.33
CA LEU A 423 -3.43 1.39 -32.43
C LEU A 423 -2.68 2.64 -31.92
N GLY A 424 -1.45 2.83 -32.36
CA GLY A 424 -0.60 3.98 -32.04
C GLY A 424 0.35 3.78 -30.86
N ASP A 425 0.24 2.66 -30.11
CA ASP A 425 1.08 2.38 -28.98
C ASP A 425 2.30 1.50 -29.36
N LEU A 426 3.39 1.68 -28.63
CA LEU A 426 4.54 0.77 -28.70
C LEU A 426 4.12 -0.63 -28.22
N PRO A 427 4.75 -1.69 -28.74
CA PRO A 427 4.52 -3.02 -28.24
C PRO A 427 4.69 -3.09 -26.72
N SER A 428 3.74 -3.69 -26.03
CA SER A 428 3.73 -3.74 -24.58
C SER A 428 3.31 -5.09 -24.03
N LYS A 429 3.64 -5.39 -22.78
CA LYS A 429 3.28 -6.62 -22.10
C LYS A 429 2.63 -6.37 -20.75
N LYS A 430 1.68 -7.22 -20.37
CA LYS A 430 1.10 -7.21 -19.03
C LYS A 430 2.17 -7.51 -17.99
N ALA A 431 2.20 -6.70 -16.91
CA ALA A 431 3.10 -6.93 -15.79
C ALA A 431 2.87 -8.31 -15.15
N LYS A 432 3.94 -8.97 -14.76
CA LYS A 432 3.89 -10.26 -14.05
C LYS A 432 3.58 -10.04 -12.56
N SER A 433 3.04 -11.06 -11.90
CA SER A 433 2.80 -11.05 -10.45
C SER A 433 4.07 -11.32 -9.62
N VAL A 434 5.24 -11.31 -10.22
CA VAL A 434 6.56 -11.31 -9.58
C VAL A 434 7.41 -10.29 -10.31
N PHE A 435 7.94 -9.34 -9.56
CA PHE A 435 8.84 -8.32 -10.08
C PHE A 435 10.27 -8.83 -9.96
N TYR A 436 10.81 -9.21 -11.10
CA TYR A 436 12.14 -9.80 -11.20
C TYR A 436 12.92 -9.13 -12.33
N ARG A 437 13.81 -8.21 -11.98
CA ARG A 437 14.78 -7.56 -12.88
C ARG A 437 16.03 -7.19 -12.07
N PRO A 438 17.24 -7.28 -12.66
CA PRO A 438 18.49 -6.86 -11.98
C PRO A 438 18.45 -5.41 -11.50
N GLU A 439 17.74 -4.55 -12.23
CA GLU A 439 17.59 -3.12 -11.96
C GLU A 439 16.81 -2.83 -10.68
N TYR A 440 15.99 -3.78 -10.19
CA TYR A 440 15.22 -3.62 -8.94
C TYR A 440 16.06 -3.84 -7.68
N SER A 441 17.33 -4.23 -7.83
CA SER A 441 18.22 -4.42 -6.68
C SER A 441 18.35 -3.13 -5.86
N SER A 442 18.18 -3.22 -4.54
CA SER A 442 18.32 -2.11 -3.58
C SER A 442 19.70 -1.43 -3.67
N GLY A 443 20.74 -2.19 -4.06
CA GLY A 443 22.06 -1.65 -4.33
C GLY A 443 22.09 -0.61 -5.46
N ASN A 444 21.22 -0.73 -6.46
CA ASN A 444 21.13 0.24 -7.56
C ASN A 444 20.60 1.59 -7.08
N GLY A 445 19.59 1.61 -6.22
CA GLY A 445 19.09 2.84 -5.60
C GLY A 445 20.20 3.55 -4.80
N THR A 446 20.92 2.80 -3.97
CA THR A 446 22.03 3.34 -3.17
C THR A 446 23.16 3.89 -4.08
N ASN A 447 23.53 3.17 -5.12
CA ASN A 447 24.58 3.59 -6.05
C ASN A 447 24.16 4.83 -6.85
N GLN A 448 22.91 4.90 -7.28
CA GLN A 448 22.36 6.06 -7.98
C GLN A 448 22.45 7.31 -7.10
N LEU A 449 21.93 7.22 -5.86
CA LEU A 449 21.96 8.36 -4.94
C LEU A 449 23.40 8.76 -4.57
N LYS A 450 24.28 7.79 -4.36
CA LYS A 450 25.70 8.05 -4.14
C LYS A 450 26.35 8.77 -5.32
N THR A 451 26.04 8.38 -6.55
CA THR A 451 26.55 9.04 -7.76
C THR A 451 26.03 10.48 -7.85
N LEU A 452 24.76 10.68 -7.51
CA LEU A 452 24.12 11.99 -7.57
C LEU A 452 24.70 13.00 -6.57
N PHE A 453 25.07 12.54 -5.36
CA PHE A 453 25.58 13.40 -4.28
C PHE A 453 27.10 13.29 -4.05
N GLY A 454 27.76 12.33 -4.67
CA GLY A 454 29.18 12.05 -4.44
C GLY A 454 29.47 11.20 -3.19
N GLU A 455 28.48 11.03 -2.30
CA GLU A 455 28.59 10.29 -1.05
C GLU A 455 27.27 9.57 -0.70
N LYS A 456 27.30 8.64 0.27
CA LYS A 456 26.08 7.96 0.77
C LYS A 456 25.37 8.87 1.76
N LYS A 457 24.30 9.55 1.31
CA LYS A 457 23.47 10.44 2.14
C LYS A 457 22.20 9.80 2.69
N PHE A 458 21.79 8.65 2.19
CA PHE A 458 20.56 7.99 2.60
C PHE A 458 20.72 6.48 2.63
N SER A 459 20.06 5.81 3.56
CA SER A 459 20.06 4.36 3.66
C SER A 459 18.88 3.77 2.91
N PHE A 460 19.13 2.79 2.08
CA PHE A 460 18.11 1.99 1.39
C PHE A 460 17.13 2.77 0.49
N PRO A 461 17.58 3.71 -0.37
CA PRO A 461 16.69 4.34 -1.34
C PRO A 461 16.18 3.30 -2.33
N LYS A 462 14.90 3.35 -2.68
CA LYS A 462 14.35 2.46 -3.70
C LYS A 462 14.94 2.78 -5.09
N PRO A 463 15.16 1.77 -5.94
CA PRO A 463 15.68 1.99 -7.30
C PRO A 463 14.60 2.62 -8.20
N GLU A 464 14.99 3.59 -9.03
CA GLU A 464 14.05 4.28 -9.93
C GLU A 464 13.37 3.35 -10.91
N HIS A 465 14.03 2.30 -11.39
CA HIS A 465 13.42 1.34 -12.32
C HIS A 465 12.23 0.58 -11.71
N LEU A 466 12.28 0.24 -10.42
CA LEU A 466 11.13 -0.36 -9.74
C LEU A 466 9.95 0.60 -9.70
N ILE A 467 10.22 1.84 -9.29
CA ILE A 467 9.20 2.87 -9.17
C ILE A 467 8.65 3.26 -10.54
N SER A 468 9.48 3.28 -11.59
CA SER A 468 9.02 3.59 -12.95
C SER A 468 8.03 2.55 -13.48
N ASP A 469 8.29 1.26 -13.24
CA ASP A 469 7.36 0.21 -13.64
C ASP A 469 6.04 0.30 -12.84
N ILE A 470 6.09 0.62 -11.55
CA ILE A 470 4.89 0.84 -10.72
C ILE A 470 4.08 2.05 -11.26
N ILE A 471 4.75 3.18 -11.52
CA ILE A 471 4.11 4.38 -12.06
C ILE A 471 3.53 4.13 -13.45
N GLN A 472 4.26 3.42 -14.32
CA GLN A 472 3.79 3.04 -15.65
C GLN A 472 2.52 2.16 -15.58
N ILE A 473 2.50 1.20 -14.68
CA ILE A 473 1.37 0.27 -14.51
C ILE A 473 0.13 0.98 -13.96
N GLY A 474 0.34 1.88 -13.00
CA GLY A 474 -0.74 2.45 -12.18
C GLY A 474 -1.23 3.83 -12.59
N SER A 475 -0.58 4.52 -13.54
CA SER A 475 -0.92 5.89 -13.90
C SER A 475 -0.60 6.24 -15.35
N ASN A 476 -1.19 7.34 -15.82
CA ASN A 476 -0.90 7.98 -17.11
C ASN A 476 -0.21 9.33 -16.90
N GLU A 477 0.24 9.96 -17.98
CA GLU A 477 0.79 11.33 -17.92
C GLU A 477 -0.24 12.29 -17.30
N ASN A 478 0.26 13.23 -16.52
CA ASN A 478 -0.48 14.22 -15.74
C ASN A 478 -1.34 13.67 -14.58
N ASP A 479 -1.43 12.35 -14.39
CA ASP A 479 -2.07 11.77 -13.20
C ASP A 479 -1.28 12.13 -11.93
N ILE A 480 -1.98 12.21 -10.78
CA ILE A 480 -1.37 12.51 -9.49
C ILE A 480 -0.87 11.22 -8.83
N VAL A 481 0.41 11.20 -8.52
CA VAL A 481 1.10 10.16 -7.75
C VAL A 481 1.36 10.69 -6.33
N LEU A 482 0.87 9.99 -5.31
CA LEU A 482 1.08 10.34 -3.90
C LEU A 482 2.03 9.33 -3.24
N ASP A 483 3.00 9.86 -2.50
CA ASP A 483 3.86 9.10 -1.60
C ASP A 483 3.99 9.85 -0.28
N PHE A 484 3.39 9.32 0.77
CA PHE A 484 3.40 9.93 2.11
C PHE A 484 4.42 9.29 3.07
N PHE A 485 5.32 8.47 2.53
CA PHE A 485 6.58 8.02 3.14
C PHE A 485 7.73 8.29 2.16
N MET A 486 7.85 9.54 1.75
CA MET A 486 8.65 9.96 0.60
C MET A 486 10.13 9.57 0.67
N GLY A 487 10.70 9.54 1.87
CA GLY A 487 12.10 9.23 2.09
C GLY A 487 13.03 10.08 1.21
N SER A 488 13.84 9.42 0.40
CA SER A 488 14.79 10.09 -0.50
C SER A 488 14.17 10.67 -1.78
N ALA A 489 12.85 10.77 -1.89
CA ALA A 489 12.10 11.29 -3.04
C ALA A 489 12.31 10.49 -4.34
N THR A 490 12.45 9.17 -4.27
CA THR A 490 12.57 8.36 -5.50
C THR A 490 11.29 8.39 -6.31
N THR A 491 10.14 8.26 -5.66
CA THR A 491 8.82 8.30 -6.30
C THR A 491 8.60 9.62 -7.04
N GLN A 492 8.93 10.74 -6.42
CA GLN A 492 8.76 12.09 -6.97
C GLN A 492 9.73 12.34 -8.13
N ALA A 493 10.97 11.87 -8.01
CA ALA A 493 11.96 11.96 -9.09
C ALA A 493 11.49 11.22 -10.35
N VAL A 494 10.99 10.00 -10.17
CA VAL A 494 10.46 9.17 -11.26
C VAL A 494 9.18 9.78 -11.83
N ALA A 495 8.25 10.23 -10.98
CA ALA A 495 7.01 10.88 -11.43
C ALA A 495 7.30 12.11 -12.31
N MET A 496 8.25 12.97 -11.90
CA MET A 496 8.70 14.12 -12.67
C MET A 496 9.27 13.70 -14.05
N LYS A 497 10.20 12.74 -14.07
CA LYS A 497 10.82 12.22 -15.30
C LYS A 497 9.83 11.58 -16.28
N MET A 498 8.72 11.06 -15.76
CA MET A 498 7.67 10.41 -16.53
C MET A 498 6.43 11.31 -16.78
N ASN A 499 6.53 12.61 -16.55
CA ASN A 499 5.44 13.57 -16.73
C ASN A 499 4.19 13.28 -15.90
N ARG A 500 4.35 12.73 -14.69
CA ARG A 500 3.26 12.62 -13.70
C ARG A 500 3.36 13.77 -12.72
N ARG A 501 2.21 14.21 -12.25
CA ARG A 501 2.14 15.10 -11.10
C ARG A 501 2.41 14.31 -9.83
N PHE A 502 2.89 14.96 -8.79
CA PHE A 502 3.18 14.26 -7.56
C PHE A 502 2.91 15.07 -6.30
N ILE A 503 2.64 14.36 -5.22
CA ILE A 503 2.62 14.86 -3.85
C ILE A 503 3.53 13.96 -3.03
N GLY A 504 4.51 14.54 -2.37
CA GLY A 504 5.43 13.85 -1.45
C GLY A 504 5.31 14.42 -0.04
N ILE A 505 5.26 13.56 0.97
CA ILE A 505 5.20 13.97 2.37
C ILE A 505 6.34 13.29 3.14
N GLU A 506 7.09 14.09 3.91
CA GLU A 506 8.20 13.61 4.74
C GLU A 506 8.32 14.45 6.01
N GLN A 507 8.47 13.79 7.14
CA GLN A 507 8.59 14.46 8.42
C GLN A 507 10.04 14.80 8.77
N MET A 508 10.99 13.97 8.35
CA MET A 508 12.37 14.00 8.81
C MET A 508 13.18 15.12 8.15
N ASP A 509 14.15 15.66 8.86
CA ASP A 509 14.96 16.80 8.41
C ASP A 509 15.81 16.53 7.17
N TYR A 510 16.10 15.26 6.87
CA TYR A 510 16.80 14.90 5.63
C TYR A 510 16.03 15.29 4.36
N ILE A 511 14.75 15.65 4.44
CA ILE A 511 13.99 16.21 3.31
C ILE A 511 14.74 17.42 2.70
N ASN A 512 15.35 18.25 3.53
CA ASN A 512 16.10 19.43 3.10
C ASN A 512 17.50 19.10 2.58
N GLU A 513 18.10 17.99 3.03
CA GLU A 513 19.48 17.63 2.68
C GLU A 513 19.58 16.61 1.55
N VAL A 514 18.51 15.82 1.34
CA VAL A 514 18.47 14.73 0.37
C VAL A 514 17.34 14.91 -0.63
N SER A 515 16.09 15.00 -0.16
CA SER A 515 14.91 14.88 -1.01
C SER A 515 14.73 16.09 -1.92
N VAL A 516 14.73 17.30 -1.37
CA VAL A 516 14.64 18.56 -2.14
C VAL A 516 15.86 18.71 -3.07
N PRO A 517 17.12 18.55 -2.61
CA PRO A 517 18.28 18.61 -3.50
C PRO A 517 18.29 17.56 -4.60
N ARG A 518 17.75 16.35 -4.36
CA ARG A 518 17.57 15.35 -5.42
C ARG A 518 16.65 15.88 -6.53
N LEU A 519 15.49 16.43 -6.15
CA LEU A 519 14.53 16.95 -7.12
C LEU A 519 15.07 18.17 -7.89
N GLN A 520 15.86 19.03 -7.24
CA GLN A 520 16.56 20.12 -7.92
C GLN A 520 17.53 19.59 -8.99
N LYS A 521 18.25 18.49 -8.71
CA LYS A 521 19.13 17.85 -9.70
C LYS A 521 18.34 17.21 -10.83
N VAL A 522 17.15 16.65 -10.55
CA VAL A 522 16.24 16.15 -11.58
C VAL A 522 15.78 17.29 -12.49
N ILE A 523 15.37 18.44 -11.92
CA ILE A 523 15.03 19.65 -12.70
C ILE A 523 16.21 20.09 -13.57
N ALA A 524 17.43 20.02 -13.05
CA ALA A 524 18.65 20.35 -13.79
C ALA A 524 19.05 19.32 -14.86
N GLY A 525 18.27 18.25 -15.06
CA GLY A 525 18.50 17.26 -16.11
C GLY A 525 19.57 16.22 -15.77
N GLU A 526 19.65 15.76 -14.49
CA GLU A 526 20.56 14.66 -14.13
C GLU A 526 20.28 13.41 -14.97
N GLN A 527 21.32 12.61 -15.28
CA GLN A 527 21.26 11.51 -16.23
C GLN A 527 21.38 10.12 -15.59
N GLY A 528 21.08 10.00 -14.29
CA GLY A 528 21.05 8.73 -13.57
C GLY A 528 19.70 8.04 -13.64
N GLY A 529 19.62 6.83 -13.06
CA GLY A 529 18.40 6.04 -13.00
C GLY A 529 17.73 5.85 -14.36
N ILE A 530 16.47 6.20 -14.45
CA ILE A 530 15.67 6.05 -15.68
C ILE A 530 15.82 7.21 -16.68
N SER A 531 16.62 8.25 -16.38
CA SER A 531 16.68 9.47 -17.20
C SER A 531 16.93 9.19 -18.68
N LYS A 532 17.80 8.22 -18.99
CA LYS A 532 18.08 7.82 -20.38
C LYS A 532 16.93 7.04 -21.01
N ASP A 533 16.25 6.20 -20.25
CA ASP A 533 15.17 5.34 -20.74
C ASP A 533 13.95 6.18 -21.16
N VAL A 534 13.73 7.32 -20.48
CA VAL A 534 12.64 8.24 -20.76
C VAL A 534 13.09 9.52 -21.51
N ASN A 535 14.34 9.58 -21.97
CA ASN A 535 14.93 10.74 -22.66
C ASN A 535 14.81 12.05 -21.84
N TRP A 536 14.98 11.96 -20.51
CA TRP A 536 14.88 13.13 -19.65
C TRP A 536 15.97 14.16 -19.91
N GLN A 537 15.56 15.43 -20.12
CA GLN A 537 16.49 16.54 -20.39
C GLN A 537 16.46 17.62 -19.31
N GLY A 538 15.66 17.42 -18.26
CA GLY A 538 15.43 18.41 -17.22
C GLY A 538 14.10 19.14 -17.37
N GLY A 539 13.87 20.10 -16.52
CA GLY A 539 12.64 20.88 -16.44
C GLY A 539 11.69 20.40 -15.32
N GLY A 540 10.49 20.95 -15.34
CA GLY A 540 9.52 20.71 -14.28
C GLY A 540 9.68 21.69 -13.10
N SER A 541 8.79 21.56 -12.13
CA SER A 541 8.84 22.36 -10.91
C SER A 541 8.10 21.66 -9.78
N PHE A 542 8.34 22.08 -8.55
CA PHE A 542 7.55 21.69 -7.39
C PHE A 542 7.48 22.81 -6.37
N VAL A 543 6.47 22.79 -5.53
CA VAL A 543 6.35 23.66 -4.36
C VAL A 543 6.67 22.85 -3.11
N TYR A 544 7.67 23.28 -2.38
CA TYR A 544 7.96 22.81 -1.03
C TYR A 544 7.19 23.66 -0.03
N THR A 545 6.64 23.03 1.00
CA THR A 545 5.95 23.73 2.09
C THR A 545 6.09 22.96 3.40
N GLU A 546 5.92 23.63 4.52
CA GLU A 546 5.97 23.06 5.87
C GLU A 546 4.59 23.12 6.51
N LEU A 547 4.24 22.07 7.28
CA LEU A 547 2.96 21.96 7.97
C LEU A 547 3.09 22.46 9.42
#